data_85f9847fa0a6e7f2a02794b96763d90b
#
_entry.id   85f9847fa0a6e7f2a02794b96763d90b
#
_cell.length_a   1.000
_cell.length_b   1.000
_cell.length_c   1.000
_cell.angle_alpha   90.00
_cell.angle_beta   90.00
_cell.angle_gamma   90.00
#
_symmetry.space_group_name_H-M   'P 1'
#
loop_
_entity.id
_entity.type
_entity.pdbx_description
1 polymer ?
#
loop_
_entity_poly.entity_id
_entity_poly.type
_entity_poly.pdbx_seq_one_letter_code
_entity_poly.pdbx_strand_id
1 'polypeptide(L)'
;TGQAASFPDPRTGVRAQIQHLKAYASTEALVNACVDPRFSLVARGVAPYVEWLGAADNPQGRGWAVPGAGYGANIVKLLGQILAFQDPGDGYPANTPEWQKAGFEALVERGIINSPDVWKAKFDQPIKVGEILAIIGRM
;
A
#
# COMPACT_ATOMS: atom_id res chain seq x y z
N THR A 1 -0.11 -17.88 27.48
CA THR A 1 0.19 -16.64 26.73
C THR A 1 1.46 -16.85 25.95
N GLY A 2 1.31 -17.15 24.65
CA GLY A 2 2.47 -17.38 23.77
C GLY A 2 3.25 -16.08 23.58
N GLN A 3 4.57 -16.14 23.77
CA GLN A 3 5.48 -15.05 23.44
C GLN A 3 5.34 -14.66 21.96
N ALA A 4 5.48 -13.37 21.66
CA ALA A 4 5.56 -12.92 20.28
C ALA A 4 6.78 -13.56 19.60
N ALA A 5 6.62 -13.98 18.34
CA ALA A 5 7.73 -14.52 17.57
C ALA A 5 8.72 -13.40 17.24
N SER A 6 10.02 -13.70 17.37
CA SER A 6 11.11 -12.83 16.98
C SER A 6 11.78 -13.34 15.70
N PHE A 7 12.18 -12.46 14.81
CA PHE A 7 12.76 -12.80 13.51
C PHE A 7 14.09 -12.05 13.34
N PRO A 8 15.05 -12.63 12.59
CA PRO A 8 16.38 -12.06 12.41
C PRO A 8 16.38 -10.74 11.62
N ASP A 9 15.35 -10.53 10.79
CA ASP A 9 15.20 -9.34 9.95
C ASP A 9 13.72 -9.08 9.64
N PRO A 10 13.36 -7.83 9.26
CA PRO A 10 11.97 -7.45 8.95
C PRO A 10 11.35 -8.25 7.81
N ARG A 11 12.12 -8.62 6.77
CA ARG A 11 11.65 -9.37 5.61
C ARG A 11 11.19 -10.77 6.01
N THR A 12 11.95 -11.43 6.88
CA THR A 12 11.57 -12.74 7.43
C THR A 12 10.31 -12.64 8.27
N GLY A 13 10.17 -11.60 9.10
CA GLY A 13 8.97 -11.35 9.89
C GLY A 13 7.72 -11.15 9.02
N VAL A 14 7.83 -10.30 7.98
CA VAL A 14 6.73 -10.09 7.02
C VAL A 14 6.37 -11.38 6.27
N ARG A 15 7.38 -12.17 5.87
CA ARG A 15 7.14 -13.48 5.23
C ARG A 15 6.38 -14.42 6.17
N ALA A 16 6.78 -14.51 7.44
CA ALA A 16 6.09 -15.35 8.42
C ALA A 16 4.62 -14.94 8.58
N GLN A 17 4.35 -13.62 8.63
CA GLN A 17 3.00 -13.08 8.71
C GLN A 17 2.14 -13.46 7.49
N ILE A 18 2.69 -13.34 6.28
CA ILE A 18 2.01 -13.72 5.03
C ILE A 18 1.74 -15.23 5.01
N GLN A 19 2.72 -16.05 5.42
CA GLN A 19 2.55 -17.51 5.49
C GLN A 19 1.48 -17.91 6.49
N HIS A 20 1.42 -17.24 7.63
CA HIS A 20 0.40 -17.47 8.64
C HIS A 20 -1.00 -17.16 8.11
N LEU A 21 -1.19 -15.99 7.46
CA LEU A 21 -2.44 -15.64 6.80
C LEU A 21 -2.80 -16.62 5.68
N LYS A 22 -1.82 -17.07 4.87
CA LYS A 22 -2.04 -18.11 3.86
C LYS A 22 -2.50 -19.43 4.50
N ALA A 23 -2.02 -19.76 5.69
CA ALA A 23 -2.48 -20.96 6.39
C ALA A 23 -3.98 -20.90 6.70
N TYR A 24 -4.50 -19.75 7.13
CA TYR A 24 -5.94 -19.56 7.32
C TYR A 24 -6.72 -19.60 6.00
N ALA A 25 -6.19 -18.94 4.97
CA ALA A 25 -6.90 -18.73 3.72
C ALA A 25 -6.93 -19.98 2.81
N SER A 26 -5.90 -20.85 2.84
CA SER A 26 -5.72 -21.89 1.83
C SER A 26 -5.02 -23.13 2.35
N THR A 27 -5.34 -24.27 1.74
CA THR A 27 -4.62 -25.54 1.92
C THR A 27 -3.46 -25.74 0.95
N GLU A 28 -3.26 -24.82 -0.01
CA GLU A 28 -2.17 -24.90 -0.98
C GLU A 28 -0.79 -24.85 -0.33
N ALA A 29 0.18 -25.51 -0.93
CA ALA A 29 1.57 -25.49 -0.48
C ALA A 29 2.15 -24.06 -0.50
N LEU A 30 3.13 -23.84 0.35
CA LEU A 30 3.94 -22.61 0.30
C LEU A 30 4.90 -22.67 -0.88
N VAL A 31 5.08 -21.54 -1.57
CA VAL A 31 6.08 -21.40 -2.66
C VAL A 31 7.50 -21.32 -2.09
N ASN A 32 7.66 -20.67 -0.93
CA ASN A 32 8.95 -20.51 -0.27
C ASN A 32 9.02 -21.33 1.01
N ALA A 33 10.24 -21.61 1.47
CA ALA A 33 10.45 -22.29 2.75
C ALA A 33 9.64 -21.63 3.88
N CYS A 34 9.02 -22.46 4.72
CA CYS A 34 8.25 -21.98 5.86
C CYS A 34 9.16 -21.33 6.89
N VAL A 35 8.87 -20.08 7.24
CA VAL A 35 9.54 -19.33 8.32
C VAL A 35 8.58 -18.96 9.44
N ASP A 36 7.28 -19.22 9.28
CA ASP A 36 6.30 -19.04 10.34
C ASP A 36 6.34 -20.19 11.33
N PRO A 37 6.75 -19.97 12.60
CA PRO A 37 6.84 -21.04 13.60
C PRO A 37 5.47 -21.58 14.04
N ARG A 38 4.39 -20.87 13.66
CA ARG A 38 3.00 -21.24 14.03
C ARG A 38 2.20 -21.79 12.86
N PHE A 39 2.81 -21.92 11.68
CA PHE A 39 2.13 -22.36 10.46
C PHE A 39 1.39 -23.71 10.64
N SER A 40 2.04 -24.66 11.30
CA SER A 40 1.48 -25.99 11.55
C SER A 40 0.40 -26.03 12.64
N LEU A 41 0.26 -24.94 13.42
CA LEU A 41 -0.76 -24.85 14.47
C LEU A 41 -2.10 -24.36 13.94
N VAL A 42 -2.14 -23.81 12.72
CA VAL A 42 -3.35 -23.31 12.08
C VAL A 42 -4.11 -24.45 11.43
N ALA A 43 -5.41 -24.52 11.69
CA ALA A 43 -6.30 -25.35 10.87
C ALA A 43 -6.39 -24.73 9.47
N ARG A 44 -5.80 -25.41 8.47
CA ARG A 44 -5.59 -24.87 7.13
C ARG A 44 -6.90 -24.65 6.38
N GLY A 45 -7.00 -23.51 5.70
CA GLY A 45 -8.11 -23.17 4.79
C GLY A 45 -9.44 -22.87 5.49
N VAL A 46 -9.43 -22.60 6.81
CA VAL A 46 -10.68 -22.34 7.57
C VAL A 46 -11.24 -20.94 7.35
N ALA A 47 -10.44 -19.99 6.84
CA ALA A 47 -10.85 -18.61 6.58
C ALA A 47 -10.45 -18.17 5.16
N PRO A 48 -11.09 -18.73 4.09
CA PRO A 48 -10.84 -18.32 2.72
C PRO A 48 -11.37 -16.92 2.40
N TYR A 49 -12.22 -16.37 3.24
CA TYR A 49 -12.73 -15.00 3.15
C TYR A 49 -12.16 -14.17 4.29
N VAL A 50 -11.88 -12.88 4.02
CA VAL A 50 -11.31 -11.94 5.02
C VAL A 50 -12.24 -11.82 6.24
N GLU A 51 -13.55 -11.82 6.02
CA GLU A 51 -14.57 -11.74 7.05
C GLU A 51 -14.47 -12.89 8.07
N TRP A 52 -14.00 -14.06 7.64
CA TRP A 52 -13.83 -15.23 8.50
C TRP A 52 -12.53 -15.25 9.31
N LEU A 53 -11.70 -14.21 9.20
CA LEU A 53 -10.53 -14.04 10.07
C LEU A 53 -10.92 -13.74 11.53
N GLY A 54 -12.11 -13.23 11.78
CA GLY A 54 -12.69 -13.19 13.13
C GLY A 54 -13.30 -14.54 13.50
N ALA A 55 -12.87 -15.14 14.61
CA ALA A 55 -13.40 -16.45 15.03
C ALA A 55 -14.91 -16.44 15.28
N ALA A 56 -15.44 -15.33 15.80
CA ALA A 56 -16.87 -15.16 16.03
C ALA A 56 -17.71 -15.09 14.74
N ASP A 57 -17.10 -14.63 13.64
CA ASP A 57 -17.78 -14.48 12.34
C ASP A 57 -17.51 -15.68 11.42
N ASN A 58 -16.62 -16.57 11.83
CA ASN A 58 -16.26 -17.76 11.07
C ASN A 58 -17.27 -18.89 11.35
N PRO A 59 -17.85 -19.55 10.32
CA PRO A 59 -18.82 -20.63 10.51
C PRO A 59 -18.30 -21.82 11.34
N GLN A 60 -16.96 -21.99 11.40
CA GLN A 60 -16.32 -23.07 12.18
C GLN A 60 -15.83 -22.59 13.55
N GLY A 61 -16.08 -21.32 13.93
CA GLY A 61 -15.60 -20.74 15.17
C GLY A 61 -14.07 -20.64 15.25
N ARG A 62 -13.37 -20.65 14.11
CA ARG A 62 -11.91 -20.64 14.02
C ARG A 62 -11.45 -19.44 13.21
N GLY A 63 -10.52 -18.66 13.73
CA GLY A 63 -10.02 -17.48 13.04
C GLY A 63 -8.72 -17.00 13.62
N TRP A 64 -8.15 -16.01 12.97
CA TRP A 64 -6.96 -15.29 13.40
C TRP A 64 -7.22 -14.51 14.69
N ALA A 65 -8.32 -13.75 14.73
CA ALA A 65 -8.71 -12.92 15.86
C ALA A 65 -9.73 -13.65 16.74
N VAL A 66 -9.50 -13.66 18.04
CA VAL A 66 -10.39 -14.31 19.02
C VAL A 66 -10.73 -13.35 20.15
N PRO A 67 -12.00 -13.05 20.43
CA PRO A 67 -13.22 -13.51 19.74
C PRO A 67 -13.38 -12.92 18.33
N GLY A 68 -12.86 -11.72 18.05
CA GLY A 68 -12.70 -11.12 16.75
C GLY A 68 -13.97 -10.79 15.97
N ALA A 69 -15.11 -10.59 16.65
CA ALA A 69 -16.35 -10.17 16.01
C ALA A 69 -16.14 -8.87 15.20
N GLY A 70 -16.54 -8.87 13.93
CA GLY A 70 -16.36 -7.75 13.01
C GLY A 70 -14.92 -7.52 12.55
N TYR A 71 -13.95 -8.35 12.94
CA TYR A 71 -12.53 -8.15 12.61
C TYR A 71 -12.28 -8.08 11.10
N GLY A 72 -12.75 -9.07 10.36
CA GLY A 72 -12.60 -9.11 8.91
C GLY A 72 -13.42 -8.02 8.20
N ALA A 73 -14.63 -7.76 8.65
CA ALA A 73 -15.45 -6.67 8.11
C ALA A 73 -14.77 -5.30 8.24
N ASN A 74 -14.09 -5.04 9.36
CA ASN A 74 -13.31 -3.83 9.55
C ASN A 74 -12.11 -3.74 8.60
N ILE A 75 -11.44 -4.85 8.29
CA ILE A 75 -10.36 -4.89 7.29
C ILE A 75 -10.91 -4.54 5.91
N VAL A 76 -12.04 -5.14 5.49
CA VAL A 76 -12.68 -4.85 4.20
C VAL A 76 -13.11 -3.39 4.12
N LYS A 77 -13.67 -2.84 5.18
CA LYS A 77 -14.03 -1.41 5.26
C LYS A 77 -12.80 -0.51 5.09
N LEU A 78 -11.71 -0.81 5.80
CA LEU A 78 -10.46 -0.05 5.71
C LEU A 78 -9.85 -0.15 4.30
N LEU A 79 -9.87 -1.33 3.70
CA LEU A 79 -9.43 -1.51 2.31
C LEU A 79 -10.27 -0.67 1.34
N GLY A 80 -11.60 -0.65 1.51
CA GLY A 80 -12.48 0.22 0.73
C GLY A 80 -12.13 1.70 0.87
N GLN A 81 -11.79 2.16 2.07
CA GLN A 81 -11.34 3.54 2.30
C GLN A 81 -10.01 3.83 1.61
N ILE A 82 -9.05 2.90 1.66
CA ILE A 82 -7.75 3.03 0.97
C ILE A 82 -7.95 3.07 -0.55
N LEU A 83 -8.78 2.21 -1.10
CA LEU A 83 -9.07 2.19 -2.55
C LEU A 83 -9.86 3.42 -3.02
N ALA A 84 -10.69 3.98 -2.15
CA ALA A 84 -11.41 5.23 -2.43
C ALA A 84 -10.56 6.49 -2.16
N PHE A 85 -9.44 6.34 -1.46
CA PHE A 85 -8.51 7.43 -1.24
C PHE A 85 -7.89 7.79 -2.59
N GLN A 86 -8.36 8.90 -3.14
CA GLN A 86 -7.67 9.55 -4.23
C GLN A 86 -6.59 10.40 -3.57
N ASP A 87 -5.36 10.02 -3.73
CA ASP A 87 -4.24 10.88 -3.38
C ASP A 87 -4.50 12.24 -4.06
N PRO A 88 -4.63 13.35 -3.30
CA PRO A 88 -4.77 14.68 -3.92
C PRO A 88 -3.62 14.97 -4.88
N GLY A 89 -2.60 14.09 -4.87
CA GLY A 89 -1.43 14.20 -5.72
C GLY A 89 -0.59 15.42 -5.33
N ASP A 90 0.60 15.42 -5.78
CA ASP A 90 1.49 16.59 -5.71
C ASP A 90 1.18 17.62 -6.82
N GLY A 91 0.04 17.42 -7.52
CA GLY A 91 -0.41 18.25 -8.64
C GLY A 91 0.26 17.91 -9.98
N TYR A 92 1.12 16.90 -10.01
CA TYR A 92 1.74 16.43 -11.24
C TYR A 92 0.91 15.30 -11.88
N PRO A 93 0.97 15.12 -13.21
CA PRO A 93 0.42 13.95 -13.87
C PRO A 93 0.99 12.65 -13.31
N ALA A 94 0.18 11.58 -13.33
CA ALA A 94 0.63 10.26 -12.94
C ALA A 94 1.90 9.86 -13.74
N ASN A 95 2.86 9.25 -13.07
CA ASN A 95 4.16 8.85 -13.66
C ASN A 95 5.12 9.98 -14.02
N THR A 96 4.91 11.22 -13.58
CA THR A 96 5.92 12.28 -13.73
C THR A 96 7.20 11.85 -12.97
N PRO A 97 8.35 11.74 -13.67
CA PRO A 97 9.60 11.33 -13.04
C PRO A 97 10.05 12.29 -11.94
N GLU A 98 10.61 11.77 -10.84
CA GLU A 98 11.06 12.57 -9.69
C GLU A 98 12.09 13.65 -10.06
N TRP A 99 12.98 13.38 -11.02
CA TRP A 99 13.95 14.40 -11.48
C TRP A 99 13.28 15.59 -12.15
N GLN A 100 12.13 15.37 -12.83
CA GLN A 100 11.37 16.48 -13.43
C GLN A 100 10.66 17.29 -12.34
N LYS A 101 10.07 16.63 -11.34
CA LYS A 101 9.46 17.30 -10.20
C LYS A 101 10.48 18.16 -9.46
N ALA A 102 11.63 17.56 -9.10
CA ALA A 102 12.72 18.28 -8.43
C ALA A 102 13.22 19.50 -9.23
N GLY A 103 13.40 19.35 -10.54
CA GLY A 103 13.79 20.45 -11.42
C GLY A 103 12.76 21.57 -11.46
N PHE A 104 11.48 21.20 -11.51
CA PHE A 104 10.38 22.18 -11.52
C PHE A 104 10.27 22.93 -10.19
N GLU A 105 10.32 22.22 -9.06
CA GLU A 105 10.25 22.86 -7.73
C GLU A 105 11.43 23.81 -7.50
N ALA A 106 12.61 23.48 -7.99
CA ALA A 106 13.76 24.40 -7.94
C ALA A 106 13.52 25.70 -8.74
N LEU A 107 12.78 25.65 -9.86
CA LEU A 107 12.41 26.83 -10.62
C LEU A 107 11.31 27.65 -9.93
N VAL A 108 10.40 26.99 -9.23
CA VAL A 108 9.38 27.66 -8.41
C VAL A 108 10.04 28.38 -7.23
N GLU A 109 10.94 27.71 -6.51
CA GLU A 109 11.67 28.27 -5.36
C GLU A 109 12.50 29.49 -5.76
N ARG A 110 13.10 29.48 -6.96
CA ARG A 110 13.83 30.62 -7.53
C ARG A 110 12.93 31.74 -8.05
N GLY A 111 11.60 31.59 -7.96
CA GLY A 111 10.64 32.58 -8.46
C GLY A 111 10.57 32.72 -9.99
N ILE A 112 11.13 31.76 -10.73
CA ILE A 112 11.10 31.74 -12.20
C ILE A 112 9.71 31.32 -12.69
N ILE A 113 9.06 30.39 -11.94
CA ILE A 113 7.69 29.94 -12.19
C ILE A 113 6.77 30.54 -11.12
N ASN A 114 5.82 31.39 -11.53
CA ASN A 114 4.92 32.11 -10.62
C ASN A 114 3.55 31.47 -10.44
N SER A 115 3.20 30.50 -11.26
CA SER A 115 1.89 29.83 -11.23
C SER A 115 2.09 28.30 -11.29
N PRO A 116 2.62 27.70 -10.21
CA PRO A 116 3.03 26.30 -10.23
C PRO A 116 1.89 25.34 -10.58
N ASP A 117 0.69 25.56 -10.07
CA ASP A 117 -0.44 24.67 -10.30
C ASP A 117 -0.86 24.62 -11.79
N VAL A 118 -0.77 25.76 -12.49
CA VAL A 118 -1.05 25.82 -13.93
C VAL A 118 -0.03 25.02 -14.74
N TRP A 119 1.23 25.02 -14.31
CA TRP A 119 2.30 24.31 -15.00
C TRP A 119 2.33 22.83 -14.63
N LYS A 120 2.06 22.47 -13.38
CA LYS A 120 1.94 21.07 -12.96
C LYS A 120 0.90 20.33 -13.79
N ALA A 121 -0.26 20.93 -14.00
CA ALA A 121 -1.34 20.34 -14.81
C ALA A 121 -0.97 20.13 -16.31
N LYS A 122 0.14 20.69 -16.78
CA LYS A 122 0.60 20.61 -18.17
C LYS A 122 1.84 19.74 -18.38
N PHE A 123 2.32 19.07 -17.35
CA PHE A 123 3.60 18.35 -17.39
C PHE A 123 3.67 17.24 -18.46
N ASP A 124 2.54 16.66 -18.81
CA ASP A 124 2.39 15.63 -19.83
C ASP A 124 1.96 16.18 -21.20
N GLN A 125 1.86 17.52 -21.34
CA GLN A 125 1.40 18.19 -22.55
C GLN A 125 2.57 18.81 -23.32
N PRO A 126 2.45 18.92 -24.66
CA PRO A 126 3.43 19.66 -25.45
C PRO A 126 3.48 21.13 -25.01
N ILE A 127 4.67 21.60 -24.70
CA ILE A 127 4.92 23.02 -24.39
C ILE A 127 5.13 23.83 -25.66
N LYS A 128 4.56 25.01 -25.74
CA LYS A 128 4.77 25.93 -26.86
C LYS A 128 6.11 26.64 -26.74
N VAL A 129 6.77 26.90 -27.88
CA VAL A 129 8.07 27.64 -27.91
C VAL A 129 8.00 28.97 -27.17
N GLY A 130 6.90 29.72 -27.31
CA GLY A 130 6.71 30.96 -26.58
C GLY A 130 6.65 30.81 -25.06
N GLU A 131 6.12 29.70 -24.55
CA GLU A 131 6.09 29.40 -23.12
C GLU A 131 7.50 29.08 -22.60
N ILE A 132 8.31 28.33 -23.39
CA ILE A 132 9.73 28.08 -23.08
C ILE A 132 10.51 29.38 -23.04
N LEU A 133 10.36 30.25 -24.07
CA LEU A 133 11.06 31.52 -24.12
C LEU A 133 10.68 32.44 -22.97
N ALA A 134 9.41 32.43 -22.53
CA ALA A 134 8.97 33.23 -21.40
C ALA A 134 9.59 32.75 -20.06
N ILE A 135 9.87 31.45 -19.92
CA ILE A 135 10.56 30.87 -18.76
C ILE A 135 12.05 31.24 -18.79
N ILE A 136 12.72 31.03 -19.94
CA ILE A 136 14.14 31.31 -20.11
C ILE A 136 14.43 32.83 -19.90
N GLY A 137 13.55 33.69 -20.38
CA GLY A 137 13.71 35.14 -20.23
C GLY A 137 13.63 35.66 -18.78
N ARG A 138 13.28 34.80 -17.82
CA ARG A 138 13.26 35.11 -16.38
C ARG A 138 14.45 34.53 -15.62
N MET A 139 15.28 33.72 -16.27
CA MET A 139 16.49 33.12 -15.67
C MET A 139 17.64 34.14 -15.62
#